data_e2aab5f9c2a15d85132bfa16af2e7681
#
_entry.id   e2aab5f9c2a15d85132bfa16af2e7681
#
_cell.length_a   1.000
_cell.length_b   1.000
_cell.length_c   1.000
_cell.angle_alpha   90.00
_cell.angle_beta   90.00
_cell.angle_gamma   90.00
#
_symmetry.space_group_name_H-M   'P 1'
#
loop_
_entity.id
_entity.type
_entity.pdbx_description
1 polymer ?
#
loop_
_entity_poly.entity_id
_entity_poly.type
_entity_poly.pdbx_seq_one_letter_code
_entity_poly.pdbx_strand_id
1 'polypeptide(L)'
;MVEQKVQSEVLYREAMAMGLDKNDEIVKRRMAQKMQFLAEDVAAAREPTTDELKSWFEKNRANFAQPPRVSFRHLYFSTDRRGAHARDDAAKALAQLTGQPEDVNLRESFADPSMFEDYYRDRAPDYLGKEFGPQFAQAVQKLPSGSWQGPIQSGFGWHLVFVDTVIPGRVPDFEEIESDVKTAWLTAQKAVAWDKAYKEMRAKYTVLLPAPPPDTTTASLSAGARVAASKSPEGGTQ
;
A
#
# COMPACT_ATOMS: atom_id res chain seq x y z
N MET A 1 20.26 7.84 -38.57
CA MET A 1 20.28 6.63 -37.74
C MET A 1 21.66 5.98 -37.68
N VAL A 2 22.37 5.72 -38.81
CA VAL A 2 23.72 5.08 -38.78
C VAL A 2 24.75 5.98 -38.07
N GLU A 3 24.82 7.25 -38.44
CA GLU A 3 25.77 8.21 -37.87
C GLU A 3 25.63 8.37 -36.37
N GLN A 4 24.41 8.40 -35.83
CA GLN A 4 24.18 8.44 -34.39
C GLN A 4 24.70 7.21 -33.64
N LYS A 5 24.60 6.02 -34.28
CA LYS A 5 25.18 4.79 -33.72
C LYS A 5 26.70 4.82 -33.75
N VAL A 6 27.29 5.32 -34.85
CA VAL A 6 28.74 5.49 -34.94
C VAL A 6 29.24 6.46 -33.88
N GLN A 7 28.62 7.63 -33.75
CA GLN A 7 28.96 8.62 -32.73
C GLN A 7 28.89 8.03 -31.33
N SER A 8 27.80 7.32 -31.01
CA SER A 8 27.63 6.68 -29.70
C SER A 8 28.71 5.65 -29.40
N GLU A 9 29.10 4.84 -30.40
CA GLU A 9 30.15 3.82 -30.25
C GLU A 9 31.52 4.47 -30.07
N VAL A 10 31.83 5.51 -30.83
CA VAL A 10 33.12 6.26 -30.67
C VAL A 10 33.19 6.86 -29.29
N LEU A 11 32.18 7.58 -28.82
CA LEU A 11 32.16 8.17 -27.48
C LEU A 11 32.30 7.13 -26.38
N TYR A 12 31.62 5.97 -26.55
CA TYR A 12 31.75 4.86 -25.60
C TYR A 12 33.19 4.33 -25.52
N ARG A 13 33.86 4.12 -26.66
CA ARG A 13 35.26 3.62 -26.69
C ARG A 13 36.23 4.61 -26.08
N GLU A 14 36.08 5.91 -26.38
CA GLU A 14 36.90 6.96 -25.78
C GLU A 14 36.68 7.05 -24.25
N ALA A 15 35.43 6.99 -23.80
CA ALA A 15 35.10 6.98 -22.38
C ALA A 15 35.72 5.80 -21.63
N MET A 16 35.69 4.59 -22.24
CA MET A 16 36.35 3.41 -21.69
C MET A 16 37.87 3.54 -21.66
N ALA A 17 38.46 4.12 -22.70
CA ALA A 17 39.92 4.37 -22.76
C ALA A 17 40.38 5.37 -21.68
N MET A 18 39.53 6.37 -21.38
CA MET A 18 39.77 7.34 -20.30
C MET A 18 39.46 6.78 -18.90
N GLY A 19 38.87 5.60 -18.79
CA GLY A 19 38.50 4.96 -17.52
C GLY A 19 37.34 5.67 -16.81
N LEU A 20 36.42 6.33 -17.52
CA LEU A 20 35.25 7.01 -16.97
C LEU A 20 34.23 6.05 -16.36
N ASP A 21 34.34 4.76 -16.64
CA ASP A 21 33.57 3.69 -16.02
C ASP A 21 34.02 3.35 -14.58
N LYS A 22 35.29 3.71 -14.23
CA LYS A 22 35.89 3.36 -12.95
C LYS A 22 35.38 4.27 -11.84
N ASN A 23 34.88 3.63 -10.76
CA ASN A 23 34.31 4.31 -9.58
C ASN A 23 33.06 5.18 -9.83
N ASP A 24 32.43 5.04 -11.01
CA ASP A 24 31.16 5.68 -11.31
C ASP A 24 29.99 4.82 -10.79
N GLU A 25 29.22 5.36 -9.84
CA GLU A 25 28.09 4.65 -9.24
C GLU A 25 26.91 4.46 -10.21
N ILE A 26 26.77 5.30 -11.23
CA ILE A 26 25.74 5.16 -12.27
C ILE A 26 26.09 3.98 -13.17
N VAL A 27 27.35 3.90 -13.60
CA VAL A 27 27.85 2.78 -14.40
C VAL A 27 27.75 1.47 -13.63
N LYS A 28 28.20 1.44 -12.37
CA LYS A 28 28.08 0.24 -11.50
C LYS A 28 26.66 -0.24 -11.37
N ARG A 29 25.73 0.67 -11.07
CA ARG A 29 24.30 0.36 -10.95
C ARG A 29 23.75 -0.19 -12.26
N ARG A 30 24.13 0.41 -13.41
CA ARG A 30 23.66 -0.03 -14.72
C ARG A 30 24.20 -1.43 -15.08
N MET A 31 25.45 -1.71 -14.75
CA MET A 31 26.04 -3.03 -14.95
C MET A 31 25.38 -4.09 -14.06
N ALA A 32 25.13 -3.76 -12.79
CA ALA A 32 24.40 -4.65 -11.88
C ALA A 32 22.99 -4.98 -12.40
N GLN A 33 22.24 -3.97 -12.88
CA GLN A 33 20.93 -4.17 -13.50
C GLN A 33 21.02 -5.10 -14.74
N LYS A 34 22.03 -4.92 -15.60
CA LYS A 34 22.21 -5.81 -16.77
C LYS A 34 22.47 -7.26 -16.33
N MET A 35 23.26 -7.47 -15.30
CA MET A 35 23.53 -8.82 -14.77
C MET A 35 22.28 -9.46 -14.18
N GLN A 36 21.43 -8.67 -13.48
CA GLN A 36 20.15 -9.14 -13.00
C GLN A 36 19.24 -9.56 -14.15
N PHE A 37 19.08 -8.72 -15.17
CA PHE A 37 18.25 -9.06 -16.35
C PHE A 37 18.73 -10.32 -17.05
N LEU A 38 20.03 -10.52 -17.22
CA LEU A 38 20.57 -11.75 -17.83
C LEU A 38 20.18 -13.00 -17.04
N ALA A 39 20.20 -12.92 -15.70
CA ALA A 39 19.80 -14.05 -14.86
C ALA A 39 18.29 -14.32 -14.94
N GLU A 40 17.49 -13.27 -15.02
CA GLU A 40 16.02 -13.34 -15.13
C GLU A 40 15.56 -13.83 -16.51
N ASP A 41 16.23 -13.41 -17.60
CA ASP A 41 15.88 -13.79 -18.98
C ASP A 41 16.05 -15.31 -19.22
N VAL A 42 17.03 -15.93 -18.59
CA VAL A 42 17.19 -17.40 -18.66
C VAL A 42 15.98 -18.13 -18.11
N ALA A 43 15.37 -17.59 -17.06
CA ALA A 43 14.15 -18.17 -16.47
C ALA A 43 12.89 -17.93 -17.31
N ALA A 44 12.86 -16.81 -18.02
CA ALA A 44 11.72 -16.44 -18.88
C ALA A 44 11.72 -17.16 -20.24
N ALA A 45 12.81 -17.82 -20.61
CA ALA A 45 12.94 -18.50 -21.91
C ALA A 45 12.02 -19.72 -22.09
N ARG A 46 11.42 -20.21 -20.98
CA ARG A 46 10.52 -21.36 -21.01
C ARG A 46 9.07 -20.90 -20.84
N GLU A 47 8.22 -21.28 -21.80
CA GLU A 47 6.76 -21.15 -21.64
C GLU A 47 6.24 -22.21 -20.66
N PRO A 48 5.40 -21.83 -19.68
CA PRO A 48 4.74 -22.79 -18.81
C PRO A 48 3.62 -23.54 -19.54
N THR A 49 3.39 -24.78 -19.14
CA THR A 49 2.18 -25.50 -19.55
C THR A 49 0.97 -25.04 -18.76
N THR A 50 -0.23 -25.23 -19.29
CA THR A 50 -1.49 -24.91 -18.59
C THR A 50 -1.59 -25.67 -17.25
N ASP A 51 -1.15 -26.93 -17.20
CA ASP A 51 -1.17 -27.73 -15.97
C ASP A 51 -0.23 -27.20 -14.91
N GLU A 52 0.94 -26.69 -15.30
CA GLU A 52 1.86 -26.02 -14.38
C GLU A 52 1.26 -24.74 -13.81
N LEU A 53 0.60 -23.94 -14.67
CA LEU A 53 -0.08 -22.73 -14.25
C LEU A 53 -1.24 -23.04 -13.28
N LYS A 54 -2.07 -24.04 -13.59
CA LYS A 54 -3.15 -24.48 -12.70
C LYS A 54 -2.62 -24.95 -11.35
N SER A 55 -1.59 -25.80 -11.36
CA SER A 55 -0.95 -26.28 -10.13
C SER A 55 -0.36 -25.16 -9.28
N TRP A 56 0.22 -24.16 -9.94
CA TRP A 56 0.79 -23.00 -9.27
C TRP A 56 -0.31 -22.07 -8.72
N PHE A 57 -1.37 -21.84 -9.50
CA PHE A 57 -2.53 -21.06 -9.08
C PHE A 57 -3.17 -21.65 -7.82
N GLU A 58 -3.41 -22.97 -7.77
CA GLU A 58 -3.99 -23.60 -6.59
C GLU A 58 -3.17 -23.37 -5.31
N LYS A 59 -1.84 -23.36 -5.42
CA LYS A 59 -0.95 -23.08 -4.28
C LYS A 59 -0.92 -21.59 -3.89
N ASN A 60 -1.34 -20.71 -4.79
CA ASN A 60 -1.25 -19.26 -4.64
C ASN A 60 -2.62 -18.55 -4.72
N ARG A 61 -3.73 -19.28 -4.59
CA ARG A 61 -5.10 -18.76 -4.76
C ARG A 61 -5.35 -17.46 -3.98
N ALA A 62 -4.83 -17.37 -2.76
CA ALA A 62 -5.02 -16.20 -1.91
C ALA A 62 -4.47 -14.89 -2.53
N ASN A 63 -3.44 -14.98 -3.38
CA ASN A 63 -2.84 -13.82 -4.05
C ASN A 63 -3.74 -13.24 -5.15
N PHE A 64 -4.76 -14.01 -5.58
CA PHE A 64 -5.71 -13.62 -6.62
C PHE A 64 -7.09 -13.27 -6.05
N ALA A 65 -7.21 -13.23 -4.71
CA ALA A 65 -8.46 -12.86 -4.08
C ALA A 65 -8.83 -11.42 -4.43
N GLN A 66 -10.01 -11.26 -5.01
CA GLN A 66 -10.62 -9.96 -5.25
C GLN A 66 -11.37 -9.52 -3.99
N PRO A 67 -11.13 -8.30 -3.50
CA PRO A 67 -11.85 -7.80 -2.35
C PRO A 67 -13.34 -7.60 -2.66
N PRO A 68 -14.21 -7.56 -1.65
CA PRO A 68 -15.60 -7.17 -1.84
C PRO A 68 -15.68 -5.74 -2.37
N ARG A 69 -16.76 -5.44 -3.11
CA ARG A 69 -17.03 -4.10 -3.63
C ARG A 69 -18.42 -3.67 -3.20
N VAL A 70 -18.56 -2.38 -2.92
CA VAL A 70 -19.84 -1.80 -2.55
C VAL A 70 -20.19 -0.66 -3.48
N SER A 71 -21.49 -0.57 -3.80
CA SER A 71 -22.07 0.62 -4.43
C SER A 71 -22.98 1.28 -3.41
N PHE A 72 -22.79 2.57 -3.18
CA PHE A 72 -23.52 3.30 -2.16
C PHE A 72 -23.64 4.78 -2.49
N ARG A 73 -24.57 5.42 -1.84
CA ARG A 73 -24.69 6.87 -1.73
C ARG A 73 -24.59 7.29 -0.27
N HIS A 74 -24.27 8.54 -0.03
CA HIS A 74 -24.13 9.03 1.34
C HIS A 74 -24.64 10.46 1.52
N LEU A 75 -24.94 10.81 2.77
CA LEU A 75 -25.20 12.16 3.23
C LEU A 75 -24.06 12.57 4.15
N TYR A 76 -23.49 13.74 3.88
CA TYR A 76 -22.34 14.25 4.63
C TYR A 76 -22.77 15.31 5.66
N PHE A 77 -22.20 15.24 6.86
CA PHE A 77 -22.37 16.15 7.98
C PHE A 77 -21.01 16.67 8.43
N SER A 78 -20.72 17.91 8.07
CA SER A 78 -19.41 18.54 8.25
C SER A 78 -19.14 18.87 9.72
N THR A 79 -18.01 18.42 10.24
CA THR A 79 -17.55 18.85 11.57
C THR A 79 -17.13 20.32 11.57
N ASP A 80 -16.66 20.86 10.46
CA ASP A 80 -16.27 22.28 10.35
C ASP A 80 -17.49 23.22 10.41
N ARG A 81 -18.63 22.79 9.88
CA ARG A 81 -19.88 23.59 9.87
C ARG A 81 -20.70 23.40 11.12
N ARG A 82 -20.79 22.15 11.62
CA ARG A 82 -21.70 21.77 12.72
C ARG A 82 -20.97 21.56 14.05
N GLY A 83 -19.65 21.59 14.06
CA GLY A 83 -18.85 21.37 15.25
C GLY A 83 -19.18 20.03 15.92
N ALA A 84 -19.35 20.05 17.23
CA ALA A 84 -19.69 18.87 18.02
C ALA A 84 -21.10 18.30 17.74
N HIS A 85 -21.98 19.05 17.09
CA HIS A 85 -23.36 18.63 16.76
C HIS A 85 -23.47 17.76 15.50
N ALA A 86 -22.41 17.66 14.69
CA ALA A 86 -22.43 16.94 13.42
C ALA A 86 -22.94 15.50 13.54
N ARG A 87 -22.50 14.77 14.57
CA ARG A 87 -22.94 13.39 14.85
C ARG A 87 -24.42 13.32 15.23
N ASP A 88 -24.84 14.18 16.14
CA ASP A 88 -26.23 14.19 16.65
C ASP A 88 -27.21 14.61 15.55
N ASP A 89 -26.82 15.54 14.70
CA ASP A 89 -27.60 15.95 13.55
C ASP A 89 -27.72 14.83 12.51
N ALA A 90 -26.64 14.10 12.25
CA ALA A 90 -26.68 12.90 11.43
C ALA A 90 -27.63 11.84 12.03
N ALA A 91 -27.58 11.61 13.33
CA ALA A 91 -28.47 10.65 13.99
C ALA A 91 -29.96 11.08 13.92
N LYS A 92 -30.27 12.38 14.08
CA LYS A 92 -31.62 12.91 13.89
C LYS A 92 -32.11 12.72 12.45
N ALA A 93 -31.24 13.00 11.47
CA ALA A 93 -31.56 12.79 10.06
C ALA A 93 -31.82 11.30 9.76
N LEU A 94 -31.03 10.40 10.32
CA LEU A 94 -31.23 8.94 10.18
C LEU A 94 -32.62 8.53 10.69
N ALA A 95 -33.03 9.04 11.85
CA ALA A 95 -34.35 8.72 12.42
C ALA A 95 -35.51 9.15 11.50
N GLN A 96 -35.34 10.24 10.73
CA GLN A 96 -36.33 10.72 9.77
C GLN A 96 -36.31 9.94 8.45
N LEU A 97 -35.12 9.40 8.07
CA LEU A 97 -34.95 8.60 6.86
C LEU A 97 -35.39 7.14 7.04
N THR A 98 -35.44 6.66 8.29
CA THR A 98 -35.82 5.27 8.58
C THR A 98 -37.29 5.03 8.19
N GLY A 99 -37.50 4.04 7.29
CA GLY A 99 -38.86 3.67 6.79
C GLY A 99 -39.40 4.56 5.67
N GLN A 100 -38.63 5.57 5.24
CA GLN A 100 -39.00 6.38 4.07
C GLN A 100 -38.49 5.66 2.80
N PRO A 101 -39.27 5.71 1.70
CA PRO A 101 -38.75 5.33 0.39
C PRO A 101 -37.58 6.27 0.04
N GLU A 102 -36.70 5.77 -0.82
CA GLU A 102 -35.56 6.52 -1.31
C GLU A 102 -36.01 7.78 -2.08
N ASP A 103 -35.99 8.95 -1.44
CA ASP A 103 -36.31 10.23 -2.07
C ASP A 103 -35.03 11.05 -2.29
N VAL A 104 -34.74 11.40 -3.54
CA VAL A 104 -33.58 12.21 -3.96
C VAL A 104 -33.59 13.61 -3.31
N ASN A 105 -34.75 14.14 -2.97
CA ASN A 105 -34.91 15.48 -2.38
C ASN A 105 -34.43 15.56 -0.90
N LEU A 106 -34.23 14.42 -0.24
CA LEU A 106 -33.80 14.39 1.16
C LEU A 106 -32.33 14.87 1.34
N ARG A 107 -31.50 14.79 0.29
CA ARG A 107 -30.11 15.27 0.35
C ARG A 107 -30.02 16.77 0.57
N GLU A 108 -30.78 17.55 -0.18
CA GLU A 108 -30.79 19.02 -0.09
C GLU A 108 -31.28 19.50 1.28
N SER A 109 -32.11 18.68 1.95
CA SER A 109 -32.68 19.04 3.24
C SER A 109 -31.79 18.74 4.44
N PHE A 110 -30.91 17.74 4.36
CA PHE A 110 -30.15 17.24 5.52
C PHE A 110 -28.63 17.35 5.38
N ALA A 111 -28.08 17.13 4.18
CA ALA A 111 -26.65 17.05 3.96
C ALA A 111 -25.98 18.43 3.82
N ASP A 112 -24.75 18.52 4.29
CA ASP A 112 -23.90 19.66 4.01
C ASP A 112 -23.30 19.54 2.59
N PRO A 113 -23.06 20.68 1.91
CA PRO A 113 -22.33 20.68 0.66
C PRO A 113 -20.95 20.06 0.84
N SER A 114 -20.55 19.20 -0.08
CA SER A 114 -19.27 18.50 -0.04
C SER A 114 -18.65 18.41 -1.44
N MET A 115 -17.36 18.10 -1.48
CA MET A 115 -16.65 17.77 -2.72
C MET A 115 -16.72 16.28 -3.07
N PHE A 116 -17.40 15.49 -2.24
CA PHE A 116 -17.54 14.05 -2.46
C PHE A 116 -18.52 13.76 -3.60
N GLU A 117 -18.29 12.63 -4.29
CA GLU A 117 -19.25 12.10 -5.25
C GLU A 117 -20.55 11.74 -4.53
N ASP A 118 -21.67 11.91 -5.20
CA ASP A 118 -22.99 11.59 -4.65
C ASP A 118 -23.24 10.09 -4.61
N TYR A 119 -22.59 9.36 -5.53
CA TYR A 119 -22.74 7.93 -5.72
C TYR A 119 -21.41 7.26 -6.01
N TYR A 120 -21.08 6.28 -5.23
CA TYR A 120 -19.88 5.44 -5.36
C TYR A 120 -20.27 4.08 -5.94
N ARG A 121 -19.82 3.77 -7.15
CA ARG A 121 -20.11 2.50 -7.81
C ARG A 121 -18.94 1.54 -7.67
N ASP A 122 -19.22 0.29 -7.23
CA ASP A 122 -18.28 -0.84 -7.21
C ASP A 122 -16.91 -0.51 -6.58
N ARG A 123 -16.92 0.20 -5.45
CA ARG A 123 -15.69 0.63 -4.79
C ARG A 123 -15.16 -0.44 -3.85
N ALA A 124 -13.86 -0.74 -4.01
CA ALA A 124 -13.12 -1.62 -3.11
C ALA A 124 -12.74 -0.90 -1.79
N PRO A 125 -12.48 -1.66 -0.69
CA PRO A 125 -12.09 -1.08 0.60
C PRO A 125 -10.90 -0.13 0.54
N ASP A 126 -9.88 -0.47 -0.26
CA ASP A 126 -8.66 0.34 -0.39
C ASP A 126 -8.93 1.73 -0.99
N TYR A 127 -9.86 1.81 -1.95
CA TYR A 127 -10.28 3.08 -2.51
C TYR A 127 -10.96 3.94 -1.45
N LEU A 128 -11.94 3.36 -0.76
CA LEU A 128 -12.67 4.05 0.30
C LEU A 128 -11.78 4.45 1.47
N GLY A 129 -10.78 3.61 1.78
CA GLY A 129 -9.80 3.91 2.83
C GLY A 129 -8.92 5.11 2.52
N LYS A 130 -8.58 5.31 1.24
CA LYS A 130 -7.82 6.49 0.79
C LYS A 130 -8.66 7.77 0.80
N GLU A 131 -9.94 7.68 0.48
CA GLU A 131 -10.82 8.83 0.36
C GLU A 131 -11.45 9.23 1.70
N PHE A 132 -11.96 8.29 2.48
CA PHE A 132 -12.71 8.55 3.72
C PHE A 132 -11.97 8.13 5.00
N GLY A 133 -10.89 7.38 4.85
CA GLY A 133 -10.17 6.75 5.95
C GLY A 133 -10.55 5.28 6.20
N PRO A 134 -9.64 4.50 6.83
CA PRO A 134 -9.80 3.05 6.97
C PRO A 134 -10.99 2.64 7.83
N GLN A 135 -11.35 3.44 8.84
CA GLN A 135 -12.49 3.15 9.71
C GLN A 135 -13.82 3.22 8.95
N PHE A 136 -13.99 4.25 8.11
CA PHE A 136 -15.16 4.39 7.25
C PHE A 136 -15.26 3.21 6.26
N ALA A 137 -14.14 2.89 5.58
CA ALA A 137 -14.10 1.80 4.62
C ALA A 137 -14.52 0.45 5.25
N GLN A 138 -14.01 0.13 6.45
CA GLN A 138 -14.36 -1.09 7.16
C GLN A 138 -15.82 -1.11 7.62
N ALA A 139 -16.36 0.05 8.04
CA ALA A 139 -17.74 0.16 8.47
C ALA A 139 -18.70 -0.09 7.29
N VAL A 140 -18.49 0.59 6.17
CA VAL A 140 -19.36 0.50 4.97
C VAL A 140 -19.43 -0.93 4.43
N GLN A 141 -18.30 -1.69 4.46
CA GLN A 141 -18.27 -3.08 4.00
C GLN A 141 -19.17 -4.04 4.82
N LYS A 142 -19.54 -3.65 6.04
CA LYS A 142 -20.35 -4.46 6.95
C LYS A 142 -21.82 -4.05 6.96
N LEU A 143 -22.18 -2.99 6.26
CA LEU A 143 -23.55 -2.50 6.25
C LEU A 143 -24.46 -3.41 5.42
N PRO A 144 -25.68 -3.66 5.87
CA PRO A 144 -26.71 -4.27 5.03
C PRO A 144 -27.13 -3.32 3.91
N SER A 145 -27.53 -3.88 2.77
CA SER A 145 -28.08 -3.12 1.66
C SER A 145 -29.55 -2.74 1.88
N GLY A 146 -30.00 -1.69 1.18
CA GLY A 146 -31.41 -1.33 1.08
C GLY A 146 -31.96 -0.45 2.20
N SER A 147 -31.08 0.12 3.06
CA SER A 147 -31.52 1.07 4.09
C SER A 147 -30.42 2.07 4.45
N TRP A 148 -30.81 3.24 4.94
CA TRP A 148 -29.88 4.21 5.50
C TRP A 148 -29.28 3.70 6.81
N GLN A 149 -27.96 3.84 6.95
CA GLN A 149 -27.18 3.37 8.08
C GLN A 149 -26.21 4.47 8.54
N GLY A 150 -25.79 4.41 9.79
CA GLY A 150 -24.83 5.37 10.36
C GLY A 150 -25.30 5.91 11.73
N PRO A 151 -24.76 7.03 12.17
CA PRO A 151 -23.70 7.83 11.54
C PRO A 151 -22.34 7.15 11.59
N ILE A 152 -21.60 7.21 10.48
CA ILE A 152 -20.25 6.65 10.32
C ILE A 152 -19.24 7.80 10.23
N GLN A 153 -18.17 7.71 10.99
CA GLN A 153 -17.13 8.74 10.98
C GLN A 153 -16.14 8.54 9.85
N SER A 154 -15.77 9.63 9.20
CA SER A 154 -14.63 9.72 8.27
C SER A 154 -13.59 10.72 8.78
N GLY A 155 -12.51 10.93 8.02
CA GLY A 155 -11.54 11.99 8.29
C GLY A 155 -12.10 13.42 8.21
N PHE A 156 -13.28 13.60 7.63
CA PHE A 156 -13.87 14.91 7.33
C PHE A 156 -15.12 15.24 8.17
N GLY A 157 -15.75 14.22 8.75
CA GLY A 157 -16.97 14.39 9.51
C GLY A 157 -17.78 13.10 9.61
N TRP A 158 -19.10 13.21 9.62
CA TRP A 158 -20.03 12.10 9.79
C TRP A 158 -20.83 11.87 8.51
N HIS A 159 -21.17 10.62 8.27
CA HIS A 159 -21.92 10.21 7.09
C HIS A 159 -23.06 9.27 7.45
N LEU A 160 -24.20 9.45 6.78
CA LEU A 160 -25.19 8.40 6.64
C LEU A 160 -24.96 7.73 5.29
N VAL A 161 -25.01 6.42 5.24
CA VAL A 161 -24.73 5.63 4.06
C VAL A 161 -25.93 4.76 3.71
N PHE A 162 -26.28 4.73 2.44
CA PHE A 162 -27.24 3.80 1.87
C PHE A 162 -26.50 2.88 0.90
N VAL A 163 -26.37 1.62 1.27
CA VAL A 163 -25.72 0.62 0.41
C VAL A 163 -26.76 0.09 -0.58
N ASP A 164 -26.48 0.29 -1.88
CA ASP A 164 -27.32 -0.23 -2.96
C ASP A 164 -27.02 -1.69 -3.26
N THR A 165 -25.72 -1.99 -3.47
CA THR A 165 -25.28 -3.35 -3.80
C THR A 165 -23.97 -3.66 -3.10
N VAL A 166 -23.84 -4.95 -2.73
CA VAL A 166 -22.60 -5.52 -2.23
C VAL A 166 -22.22 -6.66 -3.16
N ILE A 167 -21.04 -6.56 -3.78
CA ILE A 167 -20.43 -7.64 -4.55
C ILE A 167 -19.47 -8.35 -3.60
N PRO A 168 -19.70 -9.61 -3.24
CA PRO A 168 -18.81 -10.33 -2.33
C PRO A 168 -17.43 -10.51 -2.94
N GLY A 169 -16.40 -10.45 -2.11
CA GLY A 169 -15.05 -10.83 -2.52
C GLY A 169 -15.01 -12.31 -2.93
N ARG A 170 -14.22 -12.61 -3.95
CA ARG A 170 -14.05 -13.97 -4.44
C ARG A 170 -12.63 -14.20 -4.94
N VAL A 171 -12.25 -15.45 -5.05
CA VAL A 171 -11.10 -15.84 -5.88
C VAL A 171 -11.68 -16.22 -7.25
N PRO A 172 -11.27 -15.56 -8.34
CA PRO A 172 -11.71 -15.91 -9.69
C PRO A 172 -11.27 -17.33 -10.05
N ASP A 173 -11.97 -17.97 -10.98
CA ASP A 173 -11.54 -19.24 -11.52
C ASP A 173 -10.32 -19.05 -12.43
N PHE A 174 -9.50 -20.10 -12.55
CA PHE A 174 -8.25 -20.04 -13.32
C PHE A 174 -8.49 -19.54 -14.76
N GLU A 175 -9.55 -20.00 -15.40
CA GLU A 175 -9.91 -19.67 -16.79
C GLU A 175 -10.24 -18.18 -16.98
N GLU A 176 -10.68 -17.48 -15.92
CA GLU A 176 -10.97 -16.05 -15.95
C GLU A 176 -9.71 -15.19 -15.90
N ILE A 177 -8.62 -15.71 -15.28
CA ILE A 177 -7.41 -14.95 -14.95
C ILE A 177 -6.13 -15.65 -15.42
N GLU A 178 -6.20 -16.55 -16.40
CA GLU A 178 -5.04 -17.32 -16.87
C GLU A 178 -3.85 -16.43 -17.24
N SER A 179 -4.10 -15.29 -17.90
CA SER A 179 -3.04 -14.33 -18.26
C SER A 179 -2.36 -13.71 -17.06
N ASP A 180 -3.13 -13.39 -16.00
CA ASP A 180 -2.62 -12.82 -14.76
C ASP A 180 -1.83 -13.86 -13.97
N VAL A 181 -2.32 -15.11 -13.94
CA VAL A 181 -1.61 -16.24 -13.35
C VAL A 181 -0.30 -16.49 -14.08
N LYS A 182 -0.27 -16.47 -15.42
CA LYS A 182 0.96 -16.61 -16.22
C LYS A 182 1.95 -15.50 -15.88
N THR A 183 1.50 -14.26 -15.82
CA THR A 183 2.34 -13.10 -15.50
C THR A 183 2.94 -13.23 -14.10
N ALA A 184 2.12 -13.58 -13.11
CA ALA A 184 2.56 -13.76 -11.73
C ALA A 184 3.53 -14.97 -11.61
N TRP A 185 3.27 -16.06 -12.31
CA TRP A 185 4.14 -17.23 -12.36
C TRP A 185 5.52 -16.88 -12.95
N LEU A 186 5.57 -16.17 -14.09
CA LEU A 186 6.80 -15.70 -14.71
C LEU A 186 7.60 -14.81 -13.76
N THR A 187 6.92 -13.90 -13.07
CA THR A 187 7.54 -13.03 -12.06
C THR A 187 8.16 -13.84 -10.92
N ALA A 188 7.45 -14.85 -10.43
CA ALA A 188 7.95 -15.73 -9.40
C ALA A 188 9.16 -16.56 -9.88
N GLN A 189 9.13 -17.08 -11.12
CA GLN A 189 10.27 -17.82 -11.71
C GLN A 189 11.51 -16.93 -11.87
N LYS A 190 11.33 -15.69 -12.33
CA LYS A 190 12.44 -14.71 -12.42
C LYS A 190 13.05 -14.44 -11.06
N ALA A 191 12.24 -14.26 -10.01
CA ALA A 191 12.74 -14.05 -8.66
C ALA A 191 13.54 -15.25 -8.13
N VAL A 192 13.07 -16.47 -8.38
CA VAL A 192 13.80 -17.70 -8.00
C VAL A 192 15.12 -17.83 -8.76
N ALA A 193 15.11 -17.56 -10.07
CA ALA A 193 16.33 -17.62 -10.88
C ALA A 193 17.35 -16.57 -10.45
N TRP A 194 16.90 -15.36 -10.17
CA TRP A 194 17.75 -14.29 -9.64
C TRP A 194 18.37 -14.67 -8.29
N ASP A 195 17.57 -15.15 -7.34
CA ASP A 195 18.08 -15.57 -6.02
C ASP A 195 19.15 -16.64 -6.14
N LYS A 196 18.93 -17.65 -7.00
CA LYS A 196 19.89 -18.70 -7.28
C LYS A 196 21.17 -18.12 -7.90
N ALA A 197 21.06 -17.36 -8.97
CA ALA A 197 22.19 -16.76 -9.66
C ALA A 197 22.98 -15.82 -8.74
N TYR A 198 22.28 -15.02 -7.93
CA TYR A 198 22.93 -14.14 -6.97
C TYR A 198 23.70 -14.92 -5.89
N LYS A 199 23.14 -15.99 -5.34
CA LYS A 199 23.82 -16.86 -4.37
C LYS A 199 25.08 -17.47 -4.94
N GLU A 200 25.01 -17.97 -6.18
CA GLU A 200 26.17 -18.53 -6.88
C GLU A 200 27.24 -17.47 -7.15
N MET A 201 26.89 -16.28 -7.57
CA MET A 201 27.83 -15.16 -7.74
C MET A 201 28.39 -14.70 -6.39
N ARG A 202 27.52 -14.54 -5.38
CA ARG A 202 27.89 -14.06 -4.04
C ARG A 202 28.93 -14.99 -3.36
N ALA A 203 28.82 -16.30 -3.57
CA ALA A 203 29.74 -17.28 -3.01
C ALA A 203 31.20 -17.12 -3.50
N LYS A 204 31.41 -16.40 -4.61
CA LYS A 204 32.76 -16.15 -5.18
C LYS A 204 33.48 -14.98 -4.49
N TYR A 205 32.81 -14.25 -3.59
CA TYR A 205 33.33 -13.03 -2.98
C TYR A 205 33.34 -13.12 -1.45
N THR A 206 34.42 -12.63 -0.84
CA THR A 206 34.46 -12.37 0.61
C THR A 206 33.86 -10.99 0.86
N VAL A 207 32.76 -10.92 1.66
CA VAL A 207 32.12 -9.66 2.00
C VAL A 207 32.53 -9.24 3.39
N LEU A 208 33.23 -8.12 3.47
CA LEU A 208 33.57 -7.47 4.72
C LEU A 208 32.49 -6.43 5.03
N LEU A 209 31.73 -6.64 6.11
CA LEU A 209 30.76 -5.67 6.59
C LEU A 209 31.41 -4.79 7.64
N PRO A 210 31.15 -3.45 7.66
CA PRO A 210 31.56 -2.61 8.78
C PRO A 210 30.90 -3.13 10.07
N ALA A 211 31.58 -3.01 11.19
CA ALA A 211 31.00 -3.32 12.47
C ALA A 211 29.73 -2.46 12.69
N PRO A 212 28.65 -3.01 13.25
CA PRO A 212 27.48 -2.22 13.59
C PRO A 212 27.91 -1.09 14.53
N PRO A 213 27.33 0.11 14.42
CA PRO A 213 27.63 1.18 15.37
C PRO A 213 27.32 0.68 16.79
N PRO A 214 28.11 1.07 17.80
CA PRO A 214 27.86 0.67 19.18
C PRO A 214 26.46 1.14 19.57
N ASP A 215 25.68 0.23 20.17
CA ASP A 215 24.33 0.53 20.67
C ASP A 215 24.37 1.70 21.66
N THR A 216 23.93 2.86 21.24
CA THR A 216 23.82 4.07 22.07
C THR A 216 22.72 3.99 23.12
N THR A 217 21.96 2.89 23.17
CA THR A 217 20.81 2.73 24.07
C THR A 217 21.19 2.39 25.52
N THR A 218 22.42 1.91 25.78
CA THR A 218 22.86 1.55 27.15
C THR A 218 23.62 2.66 27.91
N ALA A 219 24.02 3.72 27.19
CA ALA A 219 24.79 4.80 27.86
C ALA A 219 23.91 5.83 28.61
N SER A 220 22.61 5.88 28.40
CA SER A 220 21.73 6.86 29.05
C SER A 220 21.13 6.40 30.39
N LEU A 221 21.25 5.11 30.74
CA LEU A 221 20.74 4.60 32.04
C LEU A 221 21.76 4.59 33.16
N SER A 222 23.06 4.78 32.90
CA SER A 222 24.11 4.83 33.93
C SER A 222 24.48 6.25 34.37
N ALA A 223 24.06 7.28 33.64
CA ALA A 223 24.33 8.68 34.02
C ALA A 223 23.28 9.29 34.96
N GLY A 224 22.10 8.66 35.11
CA GLY A 224 21.03 9.14 35.99
C GLY A 224 21.12 8.71 37.45
N ALA A 225 22.05 7.79 37.81
CA ALA A 225 22.11 7.18 39.14
C ALA A 225 23.17 7.79 40.08
N ARG A 226 23.89 8.86 39.72
CA ARG A 226 24.97 9.43 40.50
C ARG A 226 24.76 10.85 41.07
N VAL A 227 23.56 11.42 41.02
CA VAL A 227 23.29 12.79 41.50
C VAL A 227 22.41 12.83 42.75
N ALA A 228 22.15 11.73 43.43
CA ALA A 228 21.29 11.70 44.62
C ALA A 228 22.00 11.21 45.90
N ALA A 229 23.24 11.66 46.16
CA ALA A 229 23.88 11.40 47.46
C ALA A 229 24.93 12.46 47.78
N SER A 230 24.49 13.68 48.14
CA SER A 230 25.29 14.56 49.05
C SER A 230 24.51 15.84 49.36
N LYS A 231 23.73 15.82 50.43
CA LYS A 231 23.45 16.99 51.27
C LYS A 231 22.82 16.49 52.56
N SER A 232 23.65 16.26 53.53
CA SER A 232 23.26 16.31 54.94
C SER A 232 23.54 17.70 55.48
N PRO A 233 22.73 18.23 56.38
CA PRO A 233 22.93 19.53 56.97
C PRO A 233 23.64 19.41 58.36
N GLU A 234 24.60 20.25 58.58
CA GLU A 234 25.00 20.66 59.97
C GLU A 234 24.79 22.18 59.96
N GLY A 235 24.10 22.80 60.86
CA GLY A 235 23.97 22.70 62.27
C GLY A 235 24.87 23.73 62.93
N GLY A 236 24.32 24.77 63.55
CA GLY A 236 24.97 25.40 64.67
C GLY A 236 25.16 26.93 64.60
N THR A 237 24.25 27.59 65.22
CA THR A 237 24.50 28.56 66.37
C THR A 237 25.52 29.69 66.16
N GLN A 238 25.14 30.88 66.15
CA GLN A 238 25.16 32.02 67.04
C GLN A 238 24.66 33.30 66.43
#